data_478a0af1b74cac2d0c633e1385a58b37
#
_entry.id   478a0af1b74cac2d0c633e1385a58b37
#
_cell.length_a   1.000
_cell.length_b   1.000
_cell.length_c   1.000
_cell.angle_alpha   90.00
_cell.angle_beta   90.00
_cell.angle_gamma   90.00
#
_symmetry.space_group_name_H-M   'P 1'
#
loop_
_entity.id
_entity.type
_entity.pdbx_description
1 polymer ?
#
loop_
_entity_poly.entity_id
_entity_poly.type
_entity_poly.pdbx_seq_one_letter_code
_entity_poly.pdbx_strand_id
1 'polypeptide(L)'
;MTGRLKTGGLPQRQRRHGLPAGRKPIQSHYFSFGQQNAVNQLIFDFARSDYPGFDKFLGTANRELIYVLQQAQDQFVYVWGQRGSGKSHLLKAWVAQAREQGHHAVYIDAETSPLDETALSAEYLAVDGADRLQADEQALLFEIFNRFRNGARGRLLLSADVPPQQLTVREDLRTRMGYCLVYDIKPLSDEEKIDALIGMAGARQLALEPEIFRYLLTYWRRDMDSLVQMLDTLCHYAATTRRRITLPLLRQLLKQQDTP
;
A
#
# COMPACT_ATOMS: atom_id res chain seq x y z
N MET A 1 60.90 -27.68 -33.23
CA MET A 1 61.40 -28.69 -32.26
C MET A 1 60.32 -28.87 -31.25
N THR A 2 59.42 -29.74 -31.49
CA THR A 2 59.35 -31.17 -31.08
C THR A 2 59.19 -31.37 -29.57
N GLY A 3 58.08 -31.99 -29.25
CA GLY A 3 57.92 -32.93 -28.17
C GLY A 3 56.60 -32.81 -27.44
N ARG A 4 55.52 -33.40 -27.92
CA ARG A 4 54.86 -34.71 -27.64
C ARG A 4 54.45 -34.95 -26.17
N LEU A 5 53.14 -34.92 -25.96
CA LEU A 5 52.26 -36.01 -25.44
C LEU A 5 52.77 -36.88 -24.26
N LYS A 6 51.94 -36.97 -23.20
CA LYS A 6 51.50 -38.29 -22.71
C LYS A 6 50.22 -38.19 -21.85
N THR A 7 49.33 -39.04 -22.18
CA THR A 7 48.08 -39.53 -21.62
C THR A 7 48.28 -40.38 -20.35
N GLY A 8 47.28 -40.48 -19.54
CA GLY A 8 47.11 -41.51 -18.52
C GLY A 8 46.18 -40.95 -17.42
N GLY A 9 44.99 -41.38 -17.19
CA GLY A 9 44.41 -42.69 -17.00
C GLY A 9 43.70 -42.69 -15.67
N LEU A 10 42.39 -42.81 -15.68
CA LEU A 10 41.52 -43.04 -14.52
C LEU A 10 41.92 -44.29 -13.72
N PRO A 11 41.58 -44.37 -12.44
CA PRO A 11 40.49 -45.27 -12.12
C PRO A 11 39.46 -44.81 -11.08
N GLN A 12 38.27 -45.32 -11.26
CA GLN A 12 37.14 -45.33 -10.34
C GLN A 12 37.50 -46.01 -9.02
N ARG A 13 36.99 -45.45 -7.92
CA ARG A 13 36.65 -46.26 -6.73
C ARG A 13 35.43 -45.69 -6.07
N GLN A 14 34.40 -46.46 -6.14
CA GLN A 14 33.19 -46.39 -5.26
C GLN A 14 33.60 -46.54 -3.78
N ARG A 15 33.06 -45.74 -2.91
CA ARG A 15 32.73 -46.14 -1.55
C ARG A 15 31.44 -45.46 -1.07
N ARG A 16 30.46 -46.31 -0.86
CA ARG A 16 29.22 -46.07 -0.11
C ARG A 16 29.59 -45.91 1.38
N HIS A 17 29.04 -44.92 2.03
CA HIS A 17 28.69 -44.88 3.47
C HIS A 17 27.68 -43.73 3.59
N GLY A 18 26.39 -43.96 3.85
CA GLY A 18 25.90 -44.24 5.16
C GLY A 18 25.21 -42.95 5.65
N LEU A 19 23.92 -42.70 5.30
CA LEU A 19 23.05 -41.67 5.85
C LEU A 19 22.67 -42.05 7.30
N PRO A 20 22.70 -41.10 8.26
CA PRO A 20 21.88 -41.25 9.45
C PRO A 20 20.48 -40.69 9.22
N ALA A 21 19.53 -41.53 9.52
CA ALA A 21 18.10 -41.24 9.54
C ALA A 21 17.74 -40.25 10.66
N GLY A 22 16.72 -39.42 10.40
CA GLY A 22 15.87 -38.94 11.48
C GLY A 22 15.79 -37.42 11.69
N ARG A 23 15.06 -36.70 10.84
CA ARG A 23 14.20 -35.61 11.30
C ARG A 23 12.89 -35.67 10.52
N LYS A 24 11.82 -35.95 11.26
CA LYS A 24 10.45 -35.95 10.75
C LYS A 24 10.08 -34.55 10.30
N PRO A 25 9.41 -34.36 9.15
CA PRO A 25 8.82 -33.09 8.78
C PRO A 25 7.58 -32.84 9.65
N ILE A 26 7.45 -31.60 10.11
CA ILE A 26 6.29 -31.08 10.81
C ILE A 26 5.11 -31.15 9.81
N GLN A 27 4.14 -31.99 10.11
CA GLN A 27 2.87 -32.07 9.39
C GLN A 27 2.10 -30.77 9.63
N SER A 28 2.01 -29.91 8.62
CA SER A 28 0.97 -28.91 8.52
C SER A 28 -0.36 -29.63 8.29
N HIS A 29 -1.26 -29.49 9.25
CA HIS A 29 -2.63 -29.97 9.11
C HIS A 29 -3.35 -29.14 8.04
N TYR A 30 -3.29 -29.58 6.81
CA TYR A 30 -4.26 -29.17 5.80
C TYR A 30 -5.59 -29.86 6.15
N PHE A 31 -6.54 -29.07 6.62
CA PHE A 31 -7.92 -29.50 6.67
C PHE A 31 -8.41 -29.72 5.23
N SER A 32 -8.55 -30.99 4.87
CA SER A 32 -9.23 -31.42 3.66
C SER A 32 -10.71 -31.10 3.80
N PHE A 33 -11.19 -30.04 3.17
CA PHE A 33 -12.62 -29.88 2.89
C PHE A 33 -12.91 -30.49 1.53
N GLY A 34 -13.79 -31.47 1.57
CA GLY A 34 -14.25 -32.27 0.45
C GLY A 34 -14.85 -31.44 -0.68
N GLN A 35 -14.70 -31.99 -1.88
CA GLN A 35 -15.34 -31.58 -3.12
C GLN A 35 -16.82 -31.23 -2.92
N GLN A 36 -17.20 -29.99 -3.19
CA GLN A 36 -18.52 -29.64 -3.68
C GLN A 36 -18.46 -28.35 -4.53
N ASN A 37 -18.74 -28.60 -5.82
CA ASN A 37 -19.35 -27.72 -6.81
C ASN A 37 -18.67 -26.42 -7.26
N ALA A 38 -18.18 -26.49 -8.45
CA ALA A 38 -17.97 -25.57 -9.54
C ALA A 38 -19.03 -24.45 -9.70
N VAL A 39 -19.08 -23.51 -8.76
CA VAL A 39 -19.78 -22.22 -8.90
C VAL A 39 -18.90 -21.09 -8.38
N ASN A 40 -17.63 -21.34 -8.11
CA ASN A 40 -16.66 -20.34 -7.58
C ASN A 40 -15.92 -19.56 -8.67
N GLN A 41 -16.47 -19.42 -9.85
CA GLN A 41 -15.72 -18.80 -10.95
C GLN A 41 -16.37 -17.54 -11.49
N LEU A 42 -16.90 -16.71 -10.59
CA LEU A 42 -17.21 -15.29 -10.88
C LEU A 42 -17.09 -14.45 -9.60
N ILE A 43 -16.19 -14.77 -8.70
CA ILE A 43 -15.55 -13.71 -7.92
C ILE A 43 -14.61 -13.09 -8.92
N PHE A 44 -15.03 -11.99 -9.51
CA PHE A 44 -14.15 -11.13 -10.26
C PHE A 44 -12.93 -10.92 -9.39
N ASP A 45 -11.84 -11.56 -9.78
CA ASP A 45 -10.52 -11.11 -9.49
C ASP A 45 -10.44 -9.70 -10.11
N PHE A 46 -10.96 -8.72 -9.39
CA PHE A 46 -10.44 -7.39 -9.52
C PHE A 46 -9.00 -7.58 -9.10
N ALA A 47 -8.13 -7.90 -10.06
CA ALA A 47 -6.72 -7.71 -9.92
C ALA A 47 -6.61 -6.37 -9.21
N ARG A 48 -6.37 -6.39 -7.91
CA ARG A 48 -6.05 -5.20 -7.15
C ARG A 48 -4.84 -4.66 -7.91
N SER A 49 -5.06 -3.68 -8.76
CA SER A 49 -3.99 -2.77 -9.08
C SER A 49 -3.43 -2.42 -7.71
N ASP A 50 -2.18 -2.80 -7.42
CA ASP A 50 -1.56 -2.54 -6.11
C ASP A 50 -1.62 -1.06 -5.76
N TYR A 51 -2.05 -0.24 -6.72
CA TYR A 51 -2.15 1.21 -6.64
C TYR A 51 -3.51 1.68 -7.13
N PRO A 52 -4.36 2.26 -6.24
CA PRO A 52 -5.61 2.90 -6.63
C PRO A 52 -5.35 4.14 -7.50
N GLY A 53 -6.22 4.41 -8.46
CA GLY A 53 -6.16 5.64 -9.26
C GLY A 53 -6.70 6.87 -8.52
N PHE A 54 -6.44 8.07 -9.06
CA PHE A 54 -7.00 9.33 -8.55
C PHE A 54 -8.52 9.39 -8.64
N ASP A 55 -9.14 8.65 -9.55
CA ASP A 55 -10.59 8.51 -9.69
C ASP A 55 -11.26 7.92 -8.45
N LYS A 56 -10.49 7.17 -7.65
CA LYS A 56 -10.92 6.60 -6.38
C LYS A 56 -10.58 7.45 -5.16
N PHE A 57 -9.90 8.58 -5.37
CA PHE A 57 -9.62 9.52 -4.29
C PHE A 57 -10.86 10.36 -4.02
N LEU A 58 -11.46 10.16 -2.87
CA LEU A 58 -12.77 10.70 -2.50
C LEU A 58 -12.63 12.07 -1.82
N GLY A 59 -13.73 12.81 -1.80
CA GLY A 59 -13.82 14.12 -1.17
C GLY A 59 -13.48 15.29 -2.08
N THR A 60 -14.04 16.44 -1.73
CA THR A 60 -13.93 17.67 -2.53
C THR A 60 -12.86 18.62 -2.03
N ALA A 61 -12.49 18.50 -0.77
CA ALA A 61 -11.57 19.44 -0.09
C ALA A 61 -10.13 19.41 -0.65
N ASN A 62 -9.72 18.31 -1.31
CA ASN A 62 -8.36 18.12 -1.82
C ASN A 62 -8.26 18.25 -3.35
N ARG A 63 -9.26 18.84 -4.02
CA ARG A 63 -9.29 18.94 -5.50
C ARG A 63 -8.11 19.68 -6.10
N GLU A 64 -7.68 20.77 -5.46
CA GLU A 64 -6.51 21.52 -5.92
C GLU A 64 -5.24 20.68 -5.88
N LEU A 65 -5.00 19.96 -4.78
CA LEU A 65 -3.87 19.05 -4.64
C LEU A 65 -3.89 17.96 -5.72
N ILE A 66 -5.05 17.33 -5.94
CA ILE A 66 -5.20 16.31 -6.99
C ILE A 66 -4.88 16.90 -8.36
N TYR A 67 -5.39 18.08 -8.67
CA TYR A 67 -5.11 18.77 -9.92
C TYR A 67 -3.62 19.02 -10.12
N VAL A 68 -2.94 19.56 -9.09
CA VAL A 68 -1.49 19.81 -9.13
C VAL A 68 -0.71 18.52 -9.38
N LEU A 69 -1.05 17.43 -8.69
CA LEU A 69 -0.39 16.13 -8.85
C LEU A 69 -0.63 15.51 -10.23
N GLN A 70 -1.84 15.66 -10.78
CA GLN A 70 -2.17 15.15 -12.12
C GLN A 70 -1.47 15.92 -13.24
N GLN A 71 -1.31 17.24 -13.11
CA GLN A 71 -0.59 18.03 -14.10
C GLN A 71 0.92 17.80 -14.06
N ALA A 72 1.43 17.32 -12.94
CA ALA A 72 2.83 16.96 -12.72
C ALA A 72 3.81 18.07 -13.19
N GLN A 73 3.47 19.32 -12.96
CA GLN A 73 4.33 20.47 -13.32
C GLN A 73 5.38 20.73 -12.25
N ASP A 74 5.02 20.49 -11.00
CA ASP A 74 5.90 20.76 -9.85
C ASP A 74 6.80 19.58 -9.55
N GLN A 75 8.07 19.90 -9.27
CA GLN A 75 9.10 18.89 -9.06
C GLN A 75 9.05 18.29 -7.65
N PHE A 76 8.65 19.09 -6.66
CA PHE A 76 8.66 18.71 -5.26
C PHE A 76 7.34 19.05 -4.59
N VAL A 77 6.64 18.03 -4.11
CA VAL A 77 5.38 18.19 -3.37
C VAL A 77 5.49 17.47 -2.03
N TYR A 78 5.03 18.14 -0.99
CA TYR A 78 4.97 17.61 0.36
C TYR A 78 3.53 17.66 0.85
N VAL A 79 3.01 16.52 1.26
CA VAL A 79 1.65 16.41 1.79
C VAL A 79 1.69 15.97 3.25
N TRP A 80 0.88 16.58 4.08
CA TRP A 80 0.78 16.21 5.47
C TRP A 80 -0.67 16.14 5.94
N GLY A 81 -0.93 15.45 7.04
CA GLY A 81 -2.27 15.31 7.58
C GLY A 81 -2.38 14.15 8.54
N GLN A 82 -3.49 14.05 9.22
CA GLN A 82 -3.76 13.02 10.20
C GLN A 82 -3.68 11.61 9.59
N ARG A 83 -3.43 10.62 10.42
CA ARG A 83 -3.52 9.21 10.00
C ARG A 83 -4.92 8.92 9.46
N GLY A 84 -4.98 8.20 8.33
CA GLY A 84 -6.25 7.91 7.65
C GLY A 84 -6.83 9.06 6.81
N SER A 85 -6.08 10.17 6.59
CA SER A 85 -6.50 11.25 5.69
C SER A 85 -6.40 10.92 4.20
N GLY A 86 -5.81 9.77 3.84
CA GLY A 86 -5.65 9.34 2.45
C GLY A 86 -4.27 9.62 1.84
N LYS A 87 -3.24 9.97 2.64
CA LYS A 87 -1.87 10.20 2.15
C LYS A 87 -1.35 9.05 1.31
N SER A 88 -1.34 7.84 1.86
CA SER A 88 -0.84 6.63 1.18
C SER A 88 -1.60 6.34 -0.12
N HIS A 89 -2.93 6.54 -0.12
CA HIS A 89 -3.75 6.41 -1.32
C HIS A 89 -3.29 7.39 -2.40
N LEU A 90 -3.11 8.66 -2.02
CA LEU A 90 -2.69 9.72 -2.93
C LEU A 90 -1.33 9.45 -3.55
N LEU A 91 -0.34 9.03 -2.74
CA LEU A 91 1.00 8.69 -3.20
C LEU A 91 0.98 7.50 -4.17
N LYS A 92 0.22 6.46 -3.84
CA LYS A 92 0.04 5.29 -4.70
C LYS A 92 -0.65 5.64 -6.01
N ALA A 93 -1.70 6.48 -5.98
CA ALA A 93 -2.38 6.96 -7.18
C ALA A 93 -1.43 7.74 -8.11
N TRP A 94 -0.58 8.59 -7.53
CA TRP A 94 0.40 9.36 -8.28
C TRP A 94 1.46 8.47 -8.95
N VAL A 95 1.96 7.46 -8.24
CA VAL A 95 2.89 6.47 -8.80
C VAL A 95 2.23 5.64 -9.90
N ALA A 96 0.96 5.22 -9.70
CA ALA A 96 0.21 4.50 -10.73
C ALA A 96 0.10 5.31 -12.02
N GLN A 97 -0.31 6.57 -11.93
CA GLN A 97 -0.41 7.46 -13.08
C GLN A 97 0.93 7.64 -13.79
N ALA A 98 2.02 7.84 -13.04
CA ALA A 98 3.35 7.97 -13.63
C ALA A 98 3.78 6.72 -14.40
N ARG A 99 3.50 5.53 -13.85
CA ARG A 99 3.76 4.24 -14.52
C ARG A 99 2.93 4.06 -15.78
N GLU A 100 1.64 4.42 -15.77
CA GLU A 100 0.77 4.40 -16.95
C GLU A 100 1.28 5.33 -18.06
N GLN A 101 1.94 6.43 -17.69
CA GLN A 101 2.59 7.36 -18.62
C GLN A 101 3.98 6.86 -19.10
N GLY A 102 4.41 5.69 -18.65
CA GLY A 102 5.69 5.07 -19.07
C GLY A 102 6.91 5.55 -18.27
N HIS A 103 6.72 6.23 -17.15
CA HIS A 103 7.81 6.67 -16.27
C HIS A 103 8.24 5.60 -15.29
N HIS A 104 9.52 5.60 -14.93
CA HIS A 104 10.03 4.79 -13.83
C HIS A 104 9.63 5.43 -12.49
N ALA A 105 8.57 4.90 -11.89
CA ALA A 105 8.00 5.42 -10.65
C ALA A 105 8.08 4.42 -9.50
N VAL A 106 8.55 4.88 -8.34
CA VAL A 106 8.78 4.08 -7.14
C VAL A 106 7.96 4.65 -5.97
N TYR A 107 7.33 3.77 -5.23
CA TYR A 107 6.65 4.08 -3.97
C TYR A 107 7.38 3.36 -2.84
N ILE A 108 7.75 4.11 -1.81
CA ILE A 108 8.37 3.62 -0.57
C ILE A 108 7.45 3.95 0.59
N ASP A 109 7.11 2.96 1.39
CA ASP A 109 6.47 3.13 2.69
C ASP A 109 7.55 3.01 3.77
N ALA A 110 7.93 4.12 4.37
CA ALA A 110 9.01 4.18 5.35
C ALA A 110 8.76 3.35 6.63
N GLU A 111 7.52 2.88 6.85
CA GLU A 111 7.20 1.98 7.96
C GLU A 111 7.54 0.51 7.64
N THR A 112 7.45 0.12 6.37
CA THR A 112 7.52 -1.30 5.96
C THR A 112 8.69 -1.62 5.04
N SER A 113 9.24 -0.62 4.37
CA SER A 113 10.29 -0.79 3.35
C SER A 113 11.34 0.30 3.48
N PRO A 114 12.64 -0.04 3.57
CA PRO A 114 13.68 0.96 3.65
C PRO A 114 13.81 1.74 2.34
N LEU A 115 14.16 3.01 2.44
CA LEU A 115 14.61 3.79 1.30
C LEU A 115 16.06 3.43 1.01
N ASP A 116 16.32 2.80 -0.12
CA ASP A 116 17.64 2.34 -0.53
C ASP A 116 18.11 2.98 -1.86
N GLU A 117 19.31 2.62 -2.29
CA GLU A 117 19.93 3.17 -3.50
C GLU A 117 19.14 2.88 -4.81
N THR A 118 18.22 1.93 -4.82
CA THR A 118 17.37 1.66 -5.99
C THR A 118 16.47 2.85 -6.31
N ALA A 119 16.10 3.64 -5.30
CA ALA A 119 15.34 4.88 -5.46
C ALA A 119 16.10 5.97 -6.26
N LEU A 120 17.44 5.91 -6.34
CA LEU A 120 18.22 6.82 -7.16
C LEU A 120 17.90 6.72 -8.66
N SER A 121 17.43 5.58 -9.13
CA SER A 121 17.05 5.38 -10.53
C SER A 121 15.66 5.92 -10.88
N ALA A 122 14.83 6.25 -9.89
CA ALA A 122 13.46 6.68 -10.10
C ALA A 122 13.39 8.07 -10.78
N GLU A 123 12.43 8.20 -11.71
CA GLU A 123 12.00 9.49 -12.26
C GLU A 123 10.89 10.09 -11.39
N TYR A 124 10.05 9.25 -10.80
CA TYR A 124 9.00 9.63 -9.85
C TYR A 124 9.21 8.84 -8.56
N LEU A 125 9.51 9.53 -7.48
CA LEU A 125 9.69 8.93 -6.16
C LEU A 125 8.61 9.43 -5.20
N ALA A 126 7.83 8.50 -4.65
CA ALA A 126 6.89 8.76 -3.57
C ALA A 126 7.41 8.13 -2.29
N VAL A 127 7.58 8.93 -1.22
CA VAL A 127 7.98 8.46 0.11
C VAL A 127 6.85 8.74 1.09
N ASP A 128 6.23 7.68 1.57
CA ASP A 128 5.15 7.72 2.55
C ASP A 128 5.72 7.60 3.96
N GLY A 129 5.45 8.60 4.80
CA GLY A 129 5.97 8.65 6.16
C GLY A 129 7.41 9.18 6.24
N ALA A 130 7.72 10.28 5.57
CA ALA A 130 9.06 10.89 5.59
C ALA A 130 9.55 11.29 7.00
N ASP A 131 8.65 11.42 7.97
CA ASP A 131 8.92 11.61 9.39
C ASP A 131 9.46 10.36 10.10
N ARG A 132 9.43 9.19 9.46
CA ARG A 132 9.86 7.89 10.01
C ARG A 132 11.19 7.40 9.48
N LEU A 133 11.76 8.10 8.50
CA LEU A 133 13.03 7.73 7.88
C LEU A 133 14.17 7.71 8.89
N GLN A 134 15.01 6.68 8.82
CA GLN A 134 16.23 6.56 9.61
C GLN A 134 17.32 7.51 9.10
N ALA A 135 18.41 7.67 9.85
CA ALA A 135 19.42 8.68 9.56
C ALA A 135 20.14 8.50 8.21
N ASP A 136 20.39 7.27 7.78
CA ASP A 136 20.95 6.90 6.49
C ASP A 136 19.95 7.14 5.35
N GLU A 137 18.68 6.79 5.54
CA GLU A 137 17.61 7.06 4.60
C GLU A 137 17.36 8.56 4.40
N GLN A 138 17.45 9.35 5.48
CA GLN A 138 17.38 10.81 5.41
C GLN A 138 18.54 11.39 4.59
N ALA A 139 19.76 10.82 4.70
CA ALA A 139 20.90 11.24 3.90
C ALA A 139 20.67 10.91 2.41
N LEU A 140 20.15 9.73 2.10
CA LEU A 140 19.83 9.32 0.75
C LEU A 140 18.71 10.17 0.14
N LEU A 141 17.65 10.44 0.89
CA LEU A 141 16.57 11.34 0.42
C LEU A 141 17.10 12.75 0.12
N PHE A 142 18.02 13.28 0.94
CA PHE A 142 18.66 14.54 0.70
C PHE A 142 19.50 14.53 -0.59
N GLU A 143 20.22 13.45 -0.86
CA GLU A 143 20.96 13.25 -2.11
C GLU A 143 20.03 13.24 -3.33
N ILE A 144 18.94 12.47 -3.27
CA ILE A 144 17.92 12.41 -4.33
C ILE A 144 17.34 13.80 -4.59
N PHE A 145 17.00 14.53 -3.54
CA PHE A 145 16.47 15.89 -3.63
C PHE A 145 17.45 16.82 -4.38
N ASN A 146 18.73 16.80 -3.98
CA ASN A 146 19.76 17.60 -4.63
C ASN A 146 19.99 17.21 -6.08
N ARG A 147 19.96 15.90 -6.39
CA ARG A 147 20.09 15.40 -7.75
C ARG A 147 18.98 15.93 -8.66
N PHE A 148 17.72 15.86 -8.23
CA PHE A 148 16.60 16.40 -8.99
C PHE A 148 16.69 17.92 -9.15
N ARG A 149 17.05 18.63 -8.09
CA ARG A 149 17.22 20.10 -8.12
C ARG A 149 18.35 20.54 -9.06
N ASN A 150 19.41 19.75 -9.19
CA ASN A 150 20.59 20.05 -10.01
C ASN A 150 20.44 19.65 -11.48
N GLY A 151 19.22 19.38 -11.94
CA GLY A 151 18.90 19.18 -13.35
C GLY A 151 18.65 17.76 -13.79
N ALA A 152 18.71 16.77 -12.88
CA ALA A 152 18.18 15.43 -13.21
C ALA A 152 16.65 15.54 -13.36
N ARG A 153 16.12 14.88 -14.38
CA ARG A 153 14.67 14.76 -14.53
C ARG A 153 14.16 13.88 -13.40
N GLY A 154 13.34 14.43 -12.53
CA GLY A 154 12.75 13.69 -11.43
C GLY A 154 11.72 14.50 -10.67
N ARG A 155 10.81 13.83 -10.01
CA ARG A 155 9.73 14.39 -9.21
C ARG A 155 9.64 13.65 -7.90
N LEU A 156 9.40 14.39 -6.84
CA LEU A 156 9.35 13.87 -5.48
C LEU A 156 8.02 14.24 -4.82
N LEU A 157 7.32 13.23 -4.33
CA LEU A 157 6.11 13.40 -3.52
C LEU A 157 6.36 12.77 -2.15
N LEU A 158 6.34 13.59 -1.11
CA LEU A 158 6.57 13.17 0.27
C LEU A 158 5.29 13.26 1.09
N SER A 159 5.10 12.33 2.01
CA SER A 159 4.05 12.44 3.02
C SER A 159 4.61 12.38 4.44
N ALA A 160 3.92 13.01 5.38
CA ALA A 160 4.15 12.87 6.81
C ALA A 160 2.87 13.18 7.63
N ASP A 161 2.94 12.95 8.93
CA ASP A 161 1.82 13.27 9.83
C ASP A 161 1.81 14.75 10.27
N VAL A 162 2.93 15.47 10.07
CA VAL A 162 3.13 16.87 10.49
C VAL A 162 3.66 17.73 9.35
N PRO A 163 3.50 19.07 9.40
CA PRO A 163 4.07 19.97 8.41
C PRO A 163 5.61 20.00 8.49
N PRO A 164 6.31 20.45 7.43
CA PRO A 164 7.78 20.42 7.36
C PRO A 164 8.49 21.05 8.55
N GLN A 165 7.93 22.15 9.11
CA GLN A 165 8.52 22.89 10.24
C GLN A 165 8.55 22.06 11.54
N GLN A 166 7.67 21.07 11.67
CA GLN A 166 7.55 20.22 12.86
C GLN A 166 8.24 18.86 12.71
N LEU A 167 8.86 18.60 11.55
CA LEU A 167 9.56 17.35 11.31
C LEU A 167 10.81 17.20 12.20
N THR A 168 10.96 16.04 12.80
CA THR A 168 12.14 15.62 13.55
C THR A 168 13.10 14.86 12.64
N VAL A 169 13.65 15.57 11.66
CA VAL A 169 14.63 15.04 10.70
C VAL A 169 15.85 15.97 10.68
N ARG A 170 16.92 15.57 9.97
CA ARG A 170 18.09 16.41 9.75
C ARG A 170 17.69 17.81 9.24
N GLU A 171 18.36 18.84 9.76
CA GLU A 171 17.98 20.22 9.46
C GLU A 171 18.12 20.58 7.96
N ASP A 172 19.15 20.05 7.30
CA ASP A 172 19.34 20.22 5.86
C ASP A 172 18.19 19.63 5.04
N LEU A 173 17.72 18.44 5.40
CA LEU A 173 16.57 17.80 4.76
C LEU A 173 15.27 18.55 5.07
N ARG A 174 15.04 18.95 6.34
CA ARG A 174 13.87 19.74 6.73
C ARG A 174 13.79 21.07 5.95
N THR A 175 14.92 21.73 5.76
CA THR A 175 15.00 22.94 4.95
C THR A 175 14.59 22.66 3.50
N ARG A 176 15.02 21.53 2.91
CA ARG A 176 14.63 21.13 1.56
C ARG A 176 13.13 20.85 1.45
N MET A 177 12.56 20.15 2.43
CA MET A 177 11.11 19.90 2.47
C MET A 177 10.29 21.18 2.57
N GLY A 178 10.83 22.23 3.19
CA GLY A 178 10.22 23.57 3.23
C GLY A 178 10.16 24.28 1.86
N TYR A 179 10.94 23.85 0.87
CA TYR A 179 10.88 24.35 -0.52
C TYR A 179 9.88 23.60 -1.40
N CYS A 180 9.28 22.52 -0.91
CA CYS A 180 8.23 21.81 -1.62
C CYS A 180 6.95 22.66 -1.67
N LEU A 181 6.07 22.37 -2.63
CA LEU A 181 4.67 22.74 -2.50
C LEU A 181 4.06 21.93 -1.36
N VAL A 182 3.61 22.62 -0.33
CA VAL A 182 3.12 21.99 0.92
C VAL A 182 1.61 22.01 0.96
N TYR A 183 0.99 20.85 1.11
CA TYR A 183 -0.46 20.70 1.22
C TYR A 183 -0.85 19.96 2.50
N ASP A 184 -1.88 20.46 3.17
CA ASP A 184 -2.57 19.81 4.27
C ASP A 184 -3.71 18.96 3.70
N ILE A 185 -3.60 17.62 3.76
CA ILE A 185 -4.66 16.73 3.29
C ILE A 185 -5.81 16.71 4.30
N LYS A 186 -6.95 17.19 3.85
CA LYS A 186 -8.18 17.19 4.63
C LYS A 186 -8.78 15.78 4.62
N PRO A 187 -9.09 15.21 5.79
CA PRO A 187 -9.80 13.94 5.87
C PRO A 187 -11.22 14.11 5.33
N LEU A 188 -11.81 13.00 4.89
CA LEU A 188 -13.22 12.97 4.54
C LEU A 188 -14.10 13.31 5.73
N SER A 189 -15.17 14.09 5.50
CA SER A 189 -16.25 14.24 6.47
C SER A 189 -16.99 12.91 6.68
N ASP A 190 -17.78 12.82 7.73
CA ASP A 190 -18.56 11.60 8.00
C ASP A 190 -19.59 11.36 6.88
N GLU A 191 -20.19 12.42 6.34
CA GLU A 191 -21.11 12.36 5.21
C GLU A 191 -20.41 11.84 3.96
N GLU A 192 -19.24 12.38 3.61
CA GLU A 192 -18.45 11.93 2.47
C GLU A 192 -18.02 10.46 2.61
N LYS A 193 -17.71 10.01 3.84
CA LYS A 193 -17.41 8.59 4.12
C LYS A 193 -18.62 7.70 3.90
N ILE A 194 -19.80 8.13 4.38
CA ILE A 194 -21.06 7.39 4.18
C ILE A 194 -21.39 7.27 2.71
N ASP A 195 -21.32 8.37 1.95
CA ASP A 195 -21.60 8.38 0.52
C ASP A 195 -20.64 7.45 -0.25
N ALA A 196 -19.36 7.49 0.11
CA ALA A 196 -18.36 6.61 -0.44
C ALA A 196 -18.67 5.12 -0.17
N LEU A 197 -19.00 4.79 1.08
CA LEU A 197 -19.33 3.42 1.47
C LEU A 197 -20.62 2.92 0.83
N ILE A 198 -21.63 3.78 0.66
CA ILE A 198 -22.86 3.47 -0.10
C ILE A 198 -22.51 3.13 -1.55
N GLY A 199 -21.70 3.97 -2.20
CA GLY A 199 -21.25 3.72 -3.57
C GLY A 199 -20.47 2.41 -3.70
N MET A 200 -19.55 2.14 -2.78
CA MET A 200 -18.76 0.91 -2.75
C MET A 200 -19.64 -0.33 -2.47
N ALA A 201 -20.64 -0.23 -1.60
CA ALA A 201 -21.59 -1.31 -1.33
C ALA A 201 -22.45 -1.60 -2.57
N GLY A 202 -22.94 -0.55 -3.26
CA GLY A 202 -23.69 -0.66 -4.50
C GLY A 202 -22.88 -1.35 -5.61
N ALA A 203 -21.62 -0.99 -5.80
CA ALA A 203 -20.71 -1.63 -6.75
C ALA A 203 -20.50 -3.13 -6.47
N ARG A 204 -20.61 -3.54 -5.19
CA ARG A 204 -20.54 -4.96 -4.74
C ARG A 204 -21.92 -5.63 -4.73
N GLN A 205 -22.95 -4.98 -5.23
CA GLN A 205 -24.35 -5.45 -5.22
C GLN A 205 -24.88 -5.74 -3.80
N LEU A 206 -24.33 -5.08 -2.80
CA LEU A 206 -24.74 -5.20 -1.41
C LEU A 206 -25.64 -4.02 -1.03
N ALA A 207 -26.94 -4.31 -0.86
CA ALA A 207 -27.90 -3.30 -0.38
C ALA A 207 -27.78 -3.19 1.14
N LEU A 208 -27.25 -2.06 1.62
CA LEU A 208 -27.15 -1.72 3.03
C LEU A 208 -27.94 -0.44 3.32
N GLU A 209 -28.63 -0.44 4.45
CA GLU A 209 -29.31 0.76 4.94
C GLU A 209 -28.29 1.79 5.42
N PRO A 210 -28.49 3.12 5.20
CA PRO A 210 -27.57 4.16 5.63
C PRO A 210 -27.26 4.14 7.14
N GLU A 211 -28.18 3.63 7.95
CA GLU A 211 -28.03 3.45 9.40
C GLU A 211 -26.87 2.51 9.77
N ILE A 212 -26.57 1.54 8.91
CA ILE A 212 -25.44 0.60 9.09
C ILE A 212 -24.13 1.38 9.05
N PHE A 213 -23.96 2.28 8.08
CA PHE A 213 -22.76 3.11 7.95
C PHE A 213 -22.63 4.11 9.10
N ARG A 214 -23.72 4.76 9.50
CA ARG A 214 -23.74 5.65 10.67
C ARG A 214 -23.34 4.90 11.94
N TYR A 215 -23.83 3.68 12.10
CA TYR A 215 -23.47 2.83 13.22
C TYR A 215 -21.97 2.47 13.20
N LEU A 216 -21.42 2.11 12.06
CA LEU A 216 -19.99 1.84 11.91
C LEU A 216 -19.13 3.05 12.28
N LEU A 217 -19.48 4.25 11.81
CA LEU A 217 -18.76 5.48 12.15
C LEU A 217 -18.83 5.83 13.63
N THR A 218 -19.88 5.40 14.33
CA THR A 218 -20.08 5.67 15.76
C THR A 218 -19.38 4.65 16.65
N TYR A 219 -19.41 3.36 16.29
CA TYR A 219 -19.03 2.26 17.17
C TYR A 219 -17.88 1.41 16.64
N TRP A 220 -17.31 1.74 15.48
CA TRP A 220 -16.16 1.10 14.87
C TRP A 220 -15.03 2.11 14.62
N ARG A 221 -13.98 1.69 13.92
CA ARG A 221 -12.90 2.59 13.51
C ARG A 221 -13.40 3.56 12.44
N ARG A 222 -12.97 4.84 12.53
CA ARG A 222 -13.43 5.91 11.63
C ARG A 222 -12.52 6.13 10.40
N ASP A 223 -11.42 5.40 10.29
CA ASP A 223 -10.56 5.45 9.11
C ASP A 223 -11.16 4.65 7.96
N MET A 224 -10.96 5.14 6.72
CA MET A 224 -11.56 4.54 5.54
C MET A 224 -11.09 3.12 5.29
N ASP A 225 -9.82 2.79 5.58
CA ASP A 225 -9.28 1.46 5.35
C ASP A 225 -10.00 0.41 6.22
N SER A 226 -10.19 0.71 7.50
CA SER A 226 -10.95 -0.14 8.42
C SER A 226 -12.43 -0.25 8.03
N LEU A 227 -13.03 0.83 7.54
CA LEU A 227 -14.42 0.84 7.09
C LEU A 227 -14.61 0.01 5.82
N VAL A 228 -13.68 0.10 4.87
CA VAL A 228 -13.68 -0.71 3.64
C VAL A 228 -13.46 -2.19 3.96
N GLN A 229 -12.53 -2.53 4.85
CA GLN A 229 -12.31 -3.91 5.30
C GLN A 229 -13.57 -4.49 5.96
N MET A 230 -14.26 -3.69 6.78
CA MET A 230 -15.55 -4.10 7.36
C MET A 230 -16.59 -4.32 6.28
N LEU A 231 -16.69 -3.44 5.28
CA LEU A 231 -17.60 -3.61 4.15
C LEU A 231 -17.31 -4.91 3.39
N ASP A 232 -16.04 -5.23 3.13
CA ASP A 232 -15.62 -6.47 2.47
C ASP A 232 -16.03 -7.70 3.32
N THR A 233 -15.85 -7.63 4.64
CA THR A 233 -16.30 -8.67 5.58
C THR A 233 -17.82 -8.88 5.52
N LEU A 234 -18.60 -7.80 5.49
CA LEU A 234 -20.05 -7.85 5.37
C LEU A 234 -20.49 -8.43 4.01
N CYS A 235 -19.80 -8.07 2.92
CA CYS A 235 -20.04 -8.63 1.60
C CYS A 235 -19.81 -10.14 1.59
N HIS A 236 -18.68 -10.58 2.12
CA HIS A 236 -18.37 -12.01 2.22
C HIS A 236 -19.39 -12.78 3.05
N TYR A 237 -19.79 -12.20 4.19
CA TYR A 237 -20.82 -12.79 5.06
C TYR A 237 -22.15 -12.93 4.32
N ALA A 238 -22.62 -11.87 3.66
CA ALA A 238 -23.88 -11.87 2.91
C ALA A 238 -23.87 -12.91 1.78
N ALA A 239 -22.76 -13.00 1.04
CA ALA A 239 -22.58 -13.96 -0.04
C ALA A 239 -22.61 -15.42 0.47
N THR A 240 -21.92 -15.69 1.57
CA THR A 240 -21.80 -17.04 2.15
C THR A 240 -23.10 -17.50 2.79
N THR A 241 -23.76 -16.63 3.56
CA THR A 241 -24.97 -17.01 4.33
C THR A 241 -26.26 -16.76 3.58
N ARG A 242 -26.23 -16.03 2.47
CA ARG A 242 -27.40 -15.52 1.71
C ARG A 242 -28.38 -14.73 2.58
N ARG A 243 -27.90 -14.10 3.65
CA ARG A 243 -28.70 -13.28 4.57
C ARG A 243 -28.47 -11.80 4.30
N ARG A 244 -29.55 -11.03 4.44
CA ARG A 244 -29.43 -9.56 4.43
C ARG A 244 -28.70 -9.09 5.67
N ILE A 245 -27.82 -8.12 5.49
CA ILE A 245 -27.14 -7.44 6.60
C ILE A 245 -28.13 -6.48 7.22
N THR A 246 -28.38 -6.65 8.50
CA THR A 246 -29.25 -5.79 9.30
C THR A 246 -28.47 -5.22 10.48
N LEU A 247 -28.94 -4.14 11.07
CA LEU A 247 -28.29 -3.52 12.22
C LEU A 247 -28.12 -4.47 13.42
N PRO A 248 -29.11 -5.33 13.78
CA PRO A 248 -28.91 -6.34 14.82
C PRO A 248 -27.80 -7.35 14.49
N LEU A 249 -27.72 -7.80 13.23
CA LEU A 249 -26.66 -8.70 12.78
C LEU A 249 -25.29 -8.02 12.85
N LEU A 250 -25.16 -6.78 12.39
CA LEU A 250 -23.92 -6.01 12.50
C LEU A 250 -23.45 -5.91 13.96
N ARG A 251 -24.36 -5.58 14.89
CA ARG A 251 -24.04 -5.53 16.32
C ARG A 251 -23.52 -6.86 16.85
N GLN A 252 -24.07 -7.96 16.39
CA GLN A 252 -23.61 -9.30 16.78
C GLN A 252 -22.20 -9.59 16.24
N LEU A 253 -21.93 -9.25 14.97
CA LEU A 253 -20.62 -9.45 14.35
C LEU A 253 -19.52 -8.62 15.02
N LEU A 254 -19.81 -7.36 15.35
CA LEU A 254 -18.85 -6.50 16.04
C LEU A 254 -18.51 -7.02 17.45
N LYS A 255 -19.52 -7.50 18.21
CA LYS A 255 -19.26 -8.10 19.52
C LYS A 255 -18.39 -9.35 19.48
N GLN A 256 -18.43 -10.11 18.39
CA GLN A 256 -17.58 -11.29 18.21
C GLN A 256 -16.13 -10.95 17.88
N GLN A 257 -15.85 -9.76 17.34
CA GLN A 257 -14.50 -9.30 17.05
C GLN A 257 -13.81 -8.63 18.25
N ASP A 258 -14.58 -8.16 19.23
CA ASP A 258 -14.07 -7.55 20.46
C ASP A 258 -13.78 -8.59 21.58
N THR A 259 -14.00 -9.87 21.32
CA THR A 259 -13.66 -10.94 22.27
C THR A 259 -12.26 -11.44 21.95
N PRO A 260 -11.26 -11.28 22.89
CA PRO A 260 -9.85 -11.63 22.70
C PRO A 260 -9.64 -13.13 22.51
#